data_589ef187d256f23e16b7ddb6715fa775
#
_entry.id   589ef187d256f23e16b7ddb6715fa775
#
_cell.length_a   1.000
_cell.length_b   1.000
_cell.length_c   1.000
_cell.angle_alpha   90.00
_cell.angle_beta   90.00
_cell.angle_gamma   90.00
#
_symmetry.space_group_name_H-M   'P 1'
#
loop_
_entity.id
_entity.type
_entity.pdbx_description
1 polymer ?
#
loop_
_entity_poly.entity_id
_entity_poly.type
_entity_poly.pdbx_seq_one_letter_code
_entity_poly.pdbx_strand_id
1 'polypeptide(L)' 'MGYRILNISEEFRAQYTEREGLEGPFFYDGNDVLYYDPRAGAYLDPRTDTYLTYNEYVRRTRNV' A
#
# COMPACT_ATOMS: atom_id res chain seq x y z
N MET A 1 -18.22 14.88 5.23
CA MET A 1 -17.84 14.61 4.66
C MET A 1 -17.00 14.14 4.50
N GLY A 2 -16.61 13.93 4.28
CA GLY A 2 -15.84 13.52 4.40
C GLY A 2 -14.90 12.69 3.96
N TYR A 3 -14.23 13.01 3.08
CA TYR A 3 -13.18 12.14 2.69
C TYR A 3 -11.88 12.82 3.01
N ARG A 4 -10.85 12.00 3.02
CA ARG A 4 -9.52 12.49 3.32
C ARG A 4 -8.79 12.75 2.02
N ILE A 5 -8.00 13.80 2.05
CA ILE A 5 -7.09 14.06 0.96
C ILE A 5 -5.76 13.42 1.33
N LEU A 6 -5.33 12.45 0.54
CA LEU A 6 -4.09 11.77 0.80
C LEU A 6 -2.92 12.67 0.45
N ASN A 7 -1.92 12.65 1.29
CA ASN A 7 -0.72 13.46 1.11
C ASN A 7 0.33 12.64 0.36
N ILE A 8 0.06 12.41 -0.92
CA ILE A 8 0.90 11.55 -1.74
C ILE A 8 1.24 12.31 -3.02
N SER A 9 2.53 12.41 -3.32
CA SER A 9 2.96 13.11 -4.51
C SER A 9 2.62 12.30 -5.75
N GLU A 10 2.38 13.02 -6.85
CA GLU A 10 2.08 12.35 -8.11
C GLU A 10 3.27 11.57 -8.63
N GLU A 11 4.46 12.06 -8.35
CA GLU A 11 5.65 11.35 -8.78
C GLU A 11 5.77 10.01 -8.08
N PHE A 12 5.43 9.98 -6.80
CA PHE A 12 5.46 8.72 -6.09
C PHE A 12 4.44 7.75 -6.65
N ARG A 13 3.22 8.25 -6.90
CA ARG A 13 2.16 7.39 -7.43
C ARG A 13 2.52 6.85 -8.81
N ALA A 14 3.19 7.65 -9.61
CA ALA A 14 3.50 7.25 -10.97
C ALA A 14 4.54 6.13 -11.03
N GLN A 15 5.25 5.90 -9.94
CA GLN A 15 6.24 4.84 -9.90
C GLN A 15 5.63 3.46 -9.75
N TYR A 16 4.38 3.38 -9.37
CA TYR A 16 3.76 2.10 -9.05
C TYR A 16 2.55 1.87 -9.91
N THR A 17 2.56 0.74 -10.61
CA THR A 17 1.47 0.35 -11.50
C THR A 17 0.96 -1.01 -11.09
N GLU A 18 -0.13 -1.41 -11.72
CA GLU A 18 -0.71 -2.70 -11.44
C GLU A 18 0.27 -3.81 -11.74
N ARG A 19 0.23 -4.84 -10.90
CA ARG A 19 1.04 -6.04 -11.10
C ARG A 19 0.13 -7.23 -11.23
N GLU A 20 0.50 -8.11 -12.14
CA GLU A 20 -0.29 -9.30 -12.36
C GLU A 20 -0.30 -10.17 -11.11
N GLY A 21 -1.49 -10.63 -10.74
CA GLY A 21 -1.64 -11.48 -9.57
C GLY A 21 -1.78 -10.73 -8.27
N LEU A 22 -1.62 -9.42 -8.29
CA LEU A 22 -1.73 -8.61 -7.09
C LEU A 22 -2.83 -7.58 -7.25
N GLU A 23 -3.40 -7.19 -6.14
CA GLU A 23 -4.37 -6.10 -6.11
C GLU A 23 -3.66 -4.83 -5.67
N GLY A 24 -4.07 -3.74 -6.25
CA GLY A 24 -3.47 -2.46 -5.96
C GLY A 24 -2.81 -1.88 -7.17
N PRO A 25 -1.93 -0.92 -6.97
CA PRO A 25 -1.35 -0.50 -5.69
C PRO A 25 -2.31 0.32 -4.84
N PHE A 26 -2.18 0.16 -3.54
CA PHE A 26 -2.94 0.95 -2.58
C PHE A 26 -2.01 1.98 -1.94
N PHE A 27 -2.43 3.23 -1.99
CA PHE A 27 -1.59 4.32 -1.52
C PHE A 27 -2.10 4.84 -0.18
N TYR A 28 -1.16 5.18 0.69
CA TYR A 28 -1.46 5.68 2.02
C TYR A 28 -0.71 6.98 2.25
N ASP A 29 -1.11 7.73 3.26
CA ASP A 29 -0.47 8.99 3.58
C ASP A 29 1.02 8.79 3.82
N GLY A 30 1.80 9.82 3.49
CA GLY A 30 3.22 9.75 3.73
C GLY A 30 4.00 9.01 2.67
N ASN A 31 3.44 8.93 1.48
CA ASN A 31 4.10 8.25 0.36
C ASN A 31 4.37 6.80 0.69
N ASP A 32 3.35 6.13 1.16
CA ASP A 32 3.41 4.71 1.46
C ASP A 32 2.55 3.96 0.45
N VAL A 33 2.99 2.76 0.09
CA VAL A 33 2.27 1.97 -0.91
C VAL A 33 2.39 0.50 -0.57
N LEU A 34 1.28 -0.22 -0.78
CA LEU A 34 1.25 -1.66 -0.57
C LEU A 34 0.42 -2.30 -1.67
N TYR A 35 0.73 -3.54 -1.98
CA TYR A 35 -0.11 -4.39 -2.80
C TYR A 35 -0.72 -5.47 -1.93
N TYR A 36 -1.82 -6.02 -2.36
CA TYR A 36 -2.40 -7.16 -1.67
C TYR A 36 -2.25 -8.40 -2.54
N ASP A 37 -1.72 -9.46 -1.95
CA ASP A 37 -1.55 -10.73 -2.65
C ASP A 37 -2.63 -11.68 -2.17
N PRO A 38 -3.68 -11.92 -2.98
CA PRO A 38 -4.77 -12.78 -2.52
C PRO A 38 -4.37 -14.24 -2.37
N ARG A 39 -3.33 -14.65 -3.08
CA ARG A 39 -2.86 -16.01 -2.93
C ARG A 39 -2.18 -16.22 -1.60
N ALA A 40 -1.39 -15.26 -1.19
CA ALA A 40 -0.70 -15.33 0.09
C ALA A 40 -1.57 -14.88 1.24
N GLY A 41 -2.63 -14.13 0.94
CA GLY A 41 -3.45 -13.55 1.99
C GLY A 41 -2.70 -12.52 2.80
N ALA A 42 -1.81 -11.79 2.16
CA ALA A 42 -0.93 -10.86 2.87
C ALA A 42 -0.64 -9.68 1.97
N TYR A 43 -0.21 -8.59 2.60
CA TYR A 43 0.17 -7.40 1.87
C TYR A 43 1.66 -7.44 1.54
N LEU A 44 1.98 -6.94 0.36
CA LEU A 44 3.35 -6.89 -0.12
C LEU A 44 3.82 -5.46 -0.17
N ASP A 45 4.97 -5.21 0.43
CA ASP A 45 5.62 -3.91 0.35
C ASP A 45 6.56 -3.93 -0.84
N PRO A 46 6.25 -3.19 -1.92
CA PRO A 46 7.07 -3.26 -3.12
C PRO A 46 8.45 -2.62 -2.95
N ARG A 47 8.61 -1.75 -1.96
CA ARG A 47 9.88 -1.08 -1.79
C ARG A 47 10.93 -1.99 -1.16
N THR A 48 10.49 -2.91 -0.32
CA THR A 48 11.39 -3.86 0.30
C THR A 48 11.19 -5.26 -0.23
N ASP A 49 10.12 -5.44 -1.01
CA ASP A 49 9.78 -6.72 -1.62
C ASP A 49 9.55 -7.79 -0.55
N THR A 50 8.90 -7.39 0.53
CA THR A 50 8.61 -8.30 1.63
C THR A 50 7.13 -8.26 1.94
N TYR A 51 6.65 -9.37 2.49
CA TYR A 51 5.26 -9.46 2.91
C TYR A 51 5.13 -9.00 4.36
N LEU A 52 3.98 -8.39 4.63
CA LEU A 52 3.67 -7.92 5.97
C LEU A 52 2.69 -8.87 6.63
N THR A 53 2.87 -9.10 7.92
CA THR A 53 1.85 -9.78 8.69
C THR A 53 0.66 -8.83 8.84
N TYR A 54 -0.48 -9.40 9.26
CA TYR A 54 -1.65 -8.56 9.48
C TYR A 54 -1.38 -7.47 10.50
N ASN A 55 -0.67 -7.81 11.57
CA ASN A 55 -0.35 -6.83 12.60
C ASN A 55 0.53 -5.72 12.06
N GLU A 56 1.51 -6.09 11.23
CA GLU A 56 2.36 -5.08 10.62
C GLU A 56 1.59 -4.20 9.67
N TYR A 57 0.67 -4.78 8.91
CA TYR A 57 -0.16 -4.01 8.02
C TYR A 57 -1.01 -3.01 8.79
N VAL A 58 -1.65 -3.45 9.85
CA VAL A 58 -2.49 -2.56 10.64
C VAL A 58 -1.66 -1.42 11.22
N ARG A 59 -0.48 -1.75 11.70
CA ARG A 59 0.38 -0.73 12.30
C ARG A 59 0.85 0.29 11.29
N ARG A 60 1.18 -0.19 10.07
CA ARG A 60 1.66 0.69 9.01
C ARG A 60 0.57 1.62 8.51
N THR A 61 -0.64 1.12 8.37
CA THR A 61 -1.72 1.88 7.75
C THR A 61 -2.59 2.61 8.75
N ARG A 62 -2.41 2.31 10.00
CA ARG A 62 -3.18 2.97 11.04
C ARG A 62 -2.60 4.34 11.26
N ASN A 63 -3.30 5.29 10.80
CA ASN A 63 -2.79 6.63 10.80
C ASN A 63 -3.36 7.37 11.99
N VAL A 64 -2.64 7.48 13.00
CA VAL A 64 -3.12 8.13 14.20
C VAL A 64 -2.57 9.50 14.37
#